data_646ee0accac4f393488b25b774532394
#
_entry.id   646ee0accac4f393488b25b774532394
#
_cell.length_a   1.000
_cell.length_b   1.000
_cell.length_c   1.000
_cell.angle_alpha   90.00
_cell.angle_beta   90.00
_cell.angle_gamma   90.00
#
_symmetry.space_group_name_H-M   'P 1'
#
loop_
_entity.id
_entity.type
_entity.pdbx_description
1 polymer ?
#
loop_
_entity_poly.entity_id
_entity_poly.type
_entity_poly.pdbx_seq_one_letter_code
_entity_poly.pdbx_strand_id
1 'polypeptide(L)'
;MPLNETDKNAGQAYQTLEDYEMGLAYIYGAYSLASQNDPGKADIAVDDAGQSELVRQYMVLNEMSVDALKCTWGDSYIVELQNNSWSATPNASTLAVYTRCMMVVTRANEFLKQSSAASLEGLPQLRAEARFLRAFAYYLLMDLYGNPPFAMEENVAGALPSQIGRKALFEWIEGELKDLLEGSELPEVGAVPYPRVTKGAAQATLARMYLNAEVYTGTARWQDALDAAEATIKMGYDLCPNYEELFMQDNSENDNARKEFIFAIAYDRDNSQSWGGTTHLVS
;
A
#
# COMPACT_ATOMS: atom_id res chain seq x y z
N MET A 1 -11.02 -30.93 9.22
CA MET A 1 -9.63 -31.42 9.22
C MET A 1 -9.18 -31.50 7.78
N PRO A 2 -8.09 -30.86 7.38
CA PRO A 2 -7.51 -31.10 6.06
C PRO A 2 -7.13 -32.58 5.95
N LEU A 3 -7.48 -33.19 4.85
CA LEU A 3 -7.23 -34.62 4.59
C LEU A 3 -5.81 -34.89 4.07
N ASN A 4 -5.01 -33.86 3.83
CA ASN A 4 -3.63 -33.98 3.37
C ASN A 4 -2.69 -33.27 4.35
N GLU A 5 -1.66 -33.98 4.82
CA GLU A 5 -0.58 -33.44 5.68
C GLU A 5 0.29 -32.37 5.03
N THR A 6 0.07 -32.08 3.73
CA THR A 6 0.79 -31.06 2.98
C THR A 6 0.23 -29.64 3.15
N ASP A 7 -1.01 -29.52 3.61
CA ASP A 7 -1.62 -28.19 3.85
C ASP A 7 -1.35 -27.75 5.29
N LYS A 8 -0.40 -26.85 5.46
CA LYS A 8 -0.13 -26.22 6.76
C LYS A 8 -1.34 -25.39 7.21
N ASN A 9 -1.83 -25.63 8.41
CA ASN A 9 -2.77 -24.69 9.04
C ASN A 9 -2.01 -23.43 9.51
N ALA A 10 -2.73 -22.34 9.83
CA ALA A 10 -2.12 -21.08 10.23
C ALA A 10 -1.16 -21.23 11.43
N GLY A 11 -1.49 -22.09 12.40
CA GLY A 11 -0.63 -22.41 13.55
C GLY A 11 0.64 -23.17 13.21
N GLN A 12 0.72 -23.80 12.03
CA GLN A 12 1.91 -24.48 11.52
C GLN A 12 2.72 -23.60 10.55
N ALA A 13 2.10 -22.53 10.03
CA ALA A 13 2.73 -21.65 9.05
C ALA A 13 3.63 -20.59 9.70
N TYR A 14 3.41 -20.25 10.97
CA TYR A 14 4.12 -19.19 11.68
C TYR A 14 4.81 -19.77 12.94
N GLN A 15 6.04 -20.24 12.79
CA GLN A 15 6.83 -20.85 13.88
C GLN A 15 8.16 -20.10 14.13
N THR A 16 8.78 -19.57 13.11
CA THR A 16 10.07 -18.89 13.15
C THR A 16 9.94 -17.43 12.71
N LEU A 17 10.96 -16.61 12.98
CA LEU A 17 11.00 -15.24 12.47
C LEU A 17 10.95 -15.21 10.93
N GLU A 18 11.64 -16.15 10.26
CA GLU A 18 11.61 -16.28 8.80
C GLU A 18 10.21 -16.55 8.25
N ASP A 19 9.39 -17.38 8.95
CA ASP A 19 7.99 -17.58 8.55
C ASP A 19 7.20 -16.26 8.63
N TYR A 20 7.44 -15.44 9.66
CA TYR A 20 6.82 -14.12 9.76
C TYR A 20 7.37 -13.14 8.73
N GLU A 21 8.64 -13.19 8.37
CA GLU A 21 9.19 -12.38 7.28
C GLU A 21 8.54 -12.74 5.94
N MET A 22 8.34 -14.02 5.65
CA MET A 22 7.57 -14.45 4.47
C MET A 22 6.12 -13.97 4.52
N GLY A 23 5.49 -14.02 5.68
CA GLY A 23 4.14 -13.47 5.88
C GLY A 23 4.06 -11.96 5.64
N LEU A 24 5.06 -11.20 6.07
CA LEU A 24 5.16 -9.77 5.80
C LEU A 24 5.41 -9.51 4.31
N ALA A 25 6.31 -10.26 3.66
CA ALA A 25 6.56 -10.17 2.22
C ALA A 25 5.28 -10.43 1.41
N TYR A 26 4.40 -11.33 1.88
CA TYR A 26 3.10 -11.59 1.27
C TYR A 26 2.17 -10.36 1.33
N ILE A 27 2.29 -9.50 2.36
CA ILE A 27 1.55 -8.23 2.43
C ILE A 27 2.14 -7.22 1.44
N TYR A 28 3.47 -7.04 1.41
CA TYR A 28 4.13 -6.18 0.41
C TYR A 28 3.79 -6.59 -1.02
N GLY A 29 3.81 -7.89 -1.31
CA GLY A 29 3.46 -8.44 -2.62
C GLY A 29 2.04 -8.10 -3.08
N ALA A 30 1.10 -7.82 -2.18
CA ALA A 30 -0.23 -7.39 -2.56
C ALA A 30 -0.25 -6.01 -3.24
N TYR A 31 0.77 -5.19 -3.03
CA TYR A 31 0.92 -3.88 -3.67
C TYR A 31 1.51 -3.97 -5.08
N SER A 32 2.37 -4.96 -5.37
CA SER A 32 3.12 -5.03 -6.62
C SER A 32 2.65 -6.12 -7.58
N LEU A 33 2.09 -7.23 -7.07
CA LEU A 33 1.82 -8.40 -7.88
C LEU A 33 0.39 -8.45 -8.43
N ALA A 34 0.23 -8.90 -9.67
CA ALA A 34 -1.06 -9.24 -10.24
C ALA A 34 -1.63 -10.49 -9.57
N SER A 35 -0.76 -11.46 -9.26
CA SER A 35 -1.04 -12.69 -8.52
C SER A 35 0.23 -13.20 -7.87
N GLN A 36 0.10 -13.87 -6.74
CA GLN A 36 1.22 -14.50 -6.02
C GLN A 36 1.80 -15.73 -6.72
N ASN A 37 1.01 -16.40 -7.56
CA ASN A 37 1.40 -17.69 -8.13
C ASN A 37 1.73 -17.66 -9.62
N ASP A 38 1.17 -16.68 -10.34
CA ASP A 38 1.28 -16.61 -11.80
C ASP A 38 1.07 -15.15 -12.25
N PRO A 39 2.11 -14.48 -12.77
CA PRO A 39 1.99 -13.10 -13.23
C PRO A 39 1.04 -12.93 -14.42
N GLY A 40 0.74 -14.01 -15.14
CA GLY A 40 -0.23 -14.04 -16.23
C GLY A 40 -1.69 -14.18 -15.79
N LYS A 41 -1.97 -14.21 -14.48
CA LYS A 41 -3.32 -14.35 -13.91
C LYS A 41 -3.60 -13.28 -12.88
N ALA A 42 -4.88 -12.96 -12.71
CA ALA A 42 -5.33 -12.12 -11.60
C ALA A 42 -5.72 -12.99 -10.40
N ASP A 43 -5.45 -12.51 -9.19
CA ASP A 43 -5.95 -13.10 -7.94
C ASP A 43 -7.12 -12.30 -7.33
N ILE A 44 -7.64 -11.33 -8.09
CA ILE A 44 -8.89 -10.63 -7.84
C ILE A 44 -9.81 -10.75 -9.06
N ALA A 45 -11.10 -10.43 -8.90
CA ALA A 45 -12.11 -10.58 -9.96
C ALA A 45 -12.02 -9.41 -10.97
N VAL A 46 -11.10 -9.51 -11.91
CA VAL A 46 -10.90 -8.61 -13.05
C VAL A 46 -10.69 -9.42 -14.33
N ASP A 47 -10.84 -8.78 -15.51
CA ASP A 47 -10.84 -9.47 -16.79
C ASP A 47 -9.44 -9.92 -17.25
N ASP A 48 -8.40 -9.19 -16.90
CA ASP A 48 -7.02 -9.55 -17.23
C ASP A 48 -6.03 -9.29 -16.08
N ALA A 49 -4.86 -9.93 -16.14
CA ALA A 49 -3.85 -9.86 -15.12
C ALA A 49 -3.33 -8.44 -14.88
N GLY A 50 -3.17 -7.65 -15.93
CA GLY A 50 -2.69 -6.27 -15.82
C GLY A 50 -3.65 -5.35 -15.08
N GLN A 51 -4.95 -5.63 -15.12
CA GLN A 51 -5.95 -4.90 -14.36
C GLN A 51 -5.92 -5.23 -12.85
N SER A 52 -5.26 -6.32 -12.47
CA SER A 52 -5.16 -6.75 -11.06
C SER A 52 -4.16 -5.94 -10.23
N GLU A 53 -3.28 -5.16 -10.86
CA GLU A 53 -2.21 -4.47 -10.15
C GLU A 53 -2.65 -3.15 -9.52
N LEU A 54 -2.26 -2.98 -8.24
CA LEU A 54 -2.63 -1.78 -7.50
C LEU A 54 -1.99 -0.51 -8.07
N VAL A 55 -0.68 -0.51 -8.30
CA VAL A 55 0.05 0.71 -8.74
C VAL A 55 -0.43 1.16 -10.11
N ARG A 56 -0.58 0.23 -11.06
CA ARG A 56 -1.13 0.53 -12.39
C ARG A 56 -2.52 1.17 -12.28
N GLN A 57 -3.44 0.56 -11.55
CA GLN A 57 -4.81 1.04 -11.48
C GLN A 57 -4.95 2.30 -10.62
N TYR A 58 -4.11 2.45 -9.59
CA TYR A 58 -4.04 3.70 -8.82
C TYR A 58 -3.60 4.88 -9.69
N MET A 59 -2.58 4.69 -10.52
CA MET A 59 -2.13 5.68 -11.50
C MET A 59 -3.25 6.02 -12.49
N VAL A 60 -3.93 5.00 -13.04
CA VAL A 60 -5.05 5.21 -13.97
C VAL A 60 -6.16 6.04 -13.33
N LEU A 61 -6.56 5.77 -12.08
CA LEU A 61 -7.58 6.54 -11.39
C LEU A 61 -7.19 8.00 -11.15
N ASN A 62 -5.91 8.26 -10.87
CA ASN A 62 -5.46 9.63 -10.56
C ASN A 62 -5.18 10.46 -11.82
N GLU A 63 -4.64 9.85 -12.88
CA GLU A 63 -4.06 10.59 -14.00
C GLU A 63 -4.95 10.60 -15.25
N MET A 64 -5.86 9.62 -15.43
CA MET A 64 -6.68 9.56 -16.64
C MET A 64 -7.81 10.60 -16.67
N SER A 65 -8.18 11.15 -15.53
CA SER A 65 -9.24 12.18 -15.43
C SER A 65 -8.72 13.62 -15.54
N VAL A 66 -7.41 13.79 -15.72
CA VAL A 66 -6.75 15.10 -15.83
C VAL A 66 -6.04 15.25 -17.18
N ASP A 67 -5.64 16.48 -17.53
CA ASP A 67 -5.03 16.80 -18.83
C ASP A 67 -3.55 16.42 -18.96
N ALA A 68 -2.93 15.89 -17.88
CA ALA A 68 -1.50 15.60 -17.84
C ALA A 68 -1.11 14.40 -18.69
N LEU A 69 -1.96 13.37 -18.74
CA LEU A 69 -1.70 12.13 -19.45
C LEU A 69 -2.88 11.74 -20.34
N LYS A 70 -2.55 11.05 -21.43
CA LYS A 70 -3.54 10.45 -22.34
C LYS A 70 -3.16 9.01 -22.64
N CYS A 71 -4.02 8.09 -22.28
CA CYS A 71 -3.92 6.71 -22.73
C CYS A 71 -4.64 6.54 -24.07
N THR A 72 -4.00 5.90 -25.04
CA THR A 72 -4.56 5.67 -26.38
C THR A 72 -5.27 4.32 -26.52
N TRP A 73 -5.35 3.55 -25.44
CA TRP A 73 -6.03 2.28 -25.43
C TRP A 73 -7.57 2.47 -25.52
N GLY A 74 -8.24 1.54 -26.19
CA GLY A 74 -9.70 1.59 -26.38
C GLY A 74 -10.52 0.94 -25.26
N ASP A 75 -9.90 0.59 -24.14
CA ASP A 75 -10.58 -0.03 -23.01
C ASP A 75 -11.65 0.89 -22.44
N SER A 76 -12.84 0.38 -22.21
CA SER A 76 -13.99 1.18 -21.78
C SER A 76 -13.72 1.95 -20.48
N TYR A 77 -13.04 1.33 -19.50
CA TYR A 77 -12.72 1.97 -18.24
C TYR A 77 -11.73 3.14 -18.38
N ILE A 78 -10.79 3.07 -19.33
CA ILE A 78 -9.88 4.18 -19.66
C ILE A 78 -10.66 5.33 -20.30
N VAL A 79 -11.51 5.01 -21.28
CA VAL A 79 -12.33 6.01 -22.00
C VAL A 79 -13.30 6.72 -21.04
N GLU A 80 -13.92 5.99 -20.11
CA GLU A 80 -14.80 6.57 -19.09
C GLU A 80 -14.06 7.57 -18.21
N LEU A 81 -12.85 7.23 -17.73
CA LEU A 81 -12.04 8.11 -16.87
C LEU A 81 -11.56 9.34 -17.64
N GLN A 82 -11.04 9.17 -18.86
CA GLN A 82 -10.58 10.29 -19.69
C GLN A 82 -11.70 11.28 -20.06
N ASN A 83 -12.93 10.78 -20.19
CA ASN A 83 -14.10 11.62 -20.49
C ASN A 83 -14.84 12.12 -19.25
N ASN A 84 -14.35 11.81 -18.04
CA ASN A 84 -15.04 12.10 -16.79
C ASN A 84 -16.51 11.64 -16.79
N SER A 85 -16.77 10.43 -17.35
CA SER A 85 -18.11 9.89 -17.62
C SER A 85 -18.42 8.62 -16.81
N TRP A 86 -17.67 8.34 -15.76
CA TRP A 86 -17.92 7.20 -14.88
C TRP A 86 -19.28 7.29 -14.19
N SER A 87 -19.82 6.16 -13.82
CA SER A 87 -21.10 6.02 -13.14
C SER A 87 -20.96 5.35 -11.77
N ALA A 88 -22.09 5.12 -11.10
CA ALA A 88 -22.12 4.37 -9.85
C ALA A 88 -21.78 2.87 -10.03
N THR A 89 -21.80 2.36 -11.27
CA THR A 89 -21.34 1.00 -11.57
C THR A 89 -19.80 1.02 -11.57
N PRO A 90 -19.13 0.18 -10.77
CA PRO A 90 -17.68 0.12 -10.74
C PRO A 90 -17.11 -0.27 -12.10
N ASN A 91 -16.12 0.46 -12.58
CA ASN A 91 -15.30 0.02 -13.70
C ASN A 91 -14.10 -0.81 -13.21
N ALA A 92 -13.32 -1.38 -14.12
CA ALA A 92 -12.21 -2.26 -13.78
C ALA A 92 -11.18 -1.59 -12.83
N SER A 93 -10.84 -0.32 -13.04
CA SER A 93 -9.87 0.39 -12.19
C SER A 93 -10.40 0.63 -10.77
N THR A 94 -11.64 1.10 -10.65
CA THR A 94 -12.25 1.35 -9.33
C THR A 94 -12.43 0.06 -8.55
N LEU A 95 -12.83 -1.03 -9.22
CA LEU A 95 -12.97 -2.34 -8.58
C LEU A 95 -11.61 -2.91 -8.16
N ALA A 96 -10.61 -2.81 -9.02
CA ALA A 96 -9.28 -3.38 -8.78
C ALA A 96 -8.60 -2.70 -7.58
N VAL A 97 -8.51 -1.38 -7.54
CA VAL A 97 -7.88 -0.65 -6.42
C VAL A 97 -8.58 -0.92 -5.10
N TYR A 98 -9.93 -0.89 -5.11
CA TYR A 98 -10.71 -1.23 -3.92
C TYR A 98 -10.40 -2.63 -3.40
N THR A 99 -10.46 -3.63 -4.29
CA THR A 99 -10.25 -5.03 -3.91
C THR A 99 -8.82 -5.28 -3.46
N ARG A 100 -7.84 -4.67 -4.11
CA ARG A 100 -6.43 -4.76 -3.70
C ARG A 100 -6.17 -4.16 -2.32
N CYS A 101 -6.68 -2.97 -2.06
CA CYS A 101 -6.53 -2.35 -0.75
C CYS A 101 -7.18 -3.20 0.35
N MET A 102 -8.39 -3.75 0.11
CA MET A 102 -9.04 -4.67 1.05
C MET A 102 -8.29 -5.99 1.22
N MET A 103 -7.61 -6.48 0.17
CA MET A 103 -6.72 -7.65 0.26
C MET A 103 -5.51 -7.36 1.17
N VAL A 104 -4.87 -6.18 1.04
CA VAL A 104 -3.79 -5.75 1.95
C VAL A 104 -4.28 -5.71 3.39
N VAL A 105 -5.44 -5.09 3.63
CA VAL A 105 -6.06 -5.03 4.98
C VAL A 105 -6.27 -6.44 5.54
N THR A 106 -6.83 -7.34 4.75
CA THR A 106 -7.09 -8.73 5.18
C THR A 106 -5.80 -9.47 5.53
N ARG A 107 -4.77 -9.38 4.68
CA ARG A 107 -3.47 -10.03 4.91
C ARG A 107 -2.76 -9.45 6.13
N ALA A 108 -2.78 -8.13 6.30
CA ALA A 108 -2.20 -7.46 7.46
C ALA A 108 -2.92 -7.85 8.75
N ASN A 109 -4.26 -7.89 8.75
CA ASN A 109 -5.04 -8.34 9.91
C ASN A 109 -4.74 -9.79 10.28
N GLU A 110 -4.67 -10.70 9.30
CA GLU A 110 -4.30 -12.10 9.54
C GLU A 110 -2.88 -12.21 10.13
N PHE A 111 -1.90 -11.51 9.55
CA PHE A 111 -0.54 -11.46 10.06
C PHE A 111 -0.49 -10.95 11.52
N LEU A 112 -1.15 -9.83 11.81
CA LEU A 112 -1.19 -9.22 13.14
C LEU A 112 -1.86 -10.15 14.17
N LYS A 113 -2.91 -10.85 13.76
CA LYS A 113 -3.59 -11.85 14.58
C LYS A 113 -2.69 -13.04 14.90
N GLN A 114 -2.07 -13.64 13.88
CA GLN A 114 -1.20 -14.81 14.07
C GLN A 114 0.06 -14.48 14.88
N SER A 115 0.58 -13.25 14.76
CA SER A 115 1.75 -12.79 15.50
C SER A 115 1.44 -12.28 16.92
N SER A 116 0.18 -12.21 17.35
CA SER A 116 -0.23 -11.54 18.59
C SER A 116 0.32 -12.21 19.86
N ALA A 117 0.41 -13.54 19.89
CA ALA A 117 0.88 -14.32 21.02
C ALA A 117 2.36 -14.77 20.90
N ALA A 118 3.02 -14.50 19.76
CA ALA A 118 4.40 -14.91 19.54
C ALA A 118 5.37 -13.93 20.18
N SER A 119 6.45 -14.46 20.76
CA SER A 119 7.51 -13.67 21.41
C SER A 119 8.85 -14.03 20.77
N LEU A 120 9.12 -13.44 19.62
CA LEU A 120 10.37 -13.61 18.86
C LEU A 120 11.08 -12.26 18.75
N GLU A 121 12.41 -12.27 18.90
CA GLU A 121 13.24 -11.08 18.63
C GLU A 121 13.04 -10.65 17.16
N GLY A 122 12.86 -9.35 16.92
CA GLY A 122 12.57 -8.78 15.59
C GLY A 122 11.09 -8.79 15.19
N LEU A 123 10.24 -9.61 15.79
CA LEU A 123 8.81 -9.67 15.44
C LEU A 123 8.06 -8.35 15.68
N PRO A 124 8.32 -7.55 16.74
CA PRO A 124 7.68 -6.25 16.92
C PRO A 124 7.90 -5.31 15.73
N GLN A 125 9.08 -5.31 15.12
CA GLN A 125 9.37 -4.55 13.91
C GLN A 125 8.49 -5.00 12.73
N LEU A 126 8.39 -6.32 12.47
CA LEU A 126 7.55 -6.84 11.40
C LEU A 126 6.07 -6.47 11.58
N ARG A 127 5.61 -6.49 12.84
CA ARG A 127 4.25 -6.04 13.19
C ARG A 127 4.05 -4.54 12.92
N ALA A 128 5.04 -3.70 13.24
CA ALA A 128 4.98 -2.27 12.96
C ALA A 128 4.90 -1.98 11.45
N GLU A 129 5.67 -2.71 10.63
CA GLU A 129 5.59 -2.60 9.17
C GLU A 129 4.22 -3.06 8.63
N ALA A 130 3.67 -4.16 9.14
CA ALA A 130 2.33 -4.64 8.76
C ALA A 130 1.23 -3.63 9.15
N ARG A 131 1.33 -2.99 10.32
CA ARG A 131 0.43 -1.90 10.74
C ARG A 131 0.50 -0.71 9.79
N PHE A 132 1.71 -0.29 9.40
CA PHE A 132 1.86 0.78 8.42
C PHE A 132 1.23 0.41 7.08
N LEU A 133 1.51 -0.76 6.54
CA LEU A 133 0.95 -1.21 5.26
C LEU A 133 -0.57 -1.24 5.29
N ARG A 134 -1.18 -1.70 6.38
CA ARG A 134 -2.63 -1.63 6.59
C ARG A 134 -3.16 -0.20 6.63
N ALA A 135 -2.50 0.67 7.40
CA ALA A 135 -2.89 2.07 7.51
C ALA A 135 -2.77 2.80 6.15
N PHE A 136 -1.74 2.49 5.36
CA PHE A 136 -1.56 3.04 4.02
C PHE A 136 -2.64 2.55 3.05
N ALA A 137 -3.03 1.27 3.11
CA ALA A 137 -4.16 0.77 2.31
C ALA A 137 -5.48 1.48 2.69
N TYR A 138 -5.72 1.72 3.97
CA TYR A 138 -6.86 2.50 4.42
C TYR A 138 -6.77 3.97 4.02
N TYR A 139 -5.58 4.57 3.96
CA TYR A 139 -5.39 5.90 3.41
C TYR A 139 -5.85 5.97 1.94
N LEU A 140 -5.44 5.02 1.10
CA LEU A 140 -5.89 4.94 -0.29
C LEU A 140 -7.41 4.74 -0.41
N LEU A 141 -7.99 3.90 0.45
CA LEU A 141 -9.44 3.69 0.51
C LEU A 141 -10.19 4.94 0.96
N MET A 142 -9.67 5.67 1.93
CA MET A 142 -10.24 6.93 2.40
C MET A 142 -10.21 8.00 1.31
N ASP A 143 -9.10 8.13 0.62
CA ASP A 143 -8.88 9.13 -0.42
C ASP A 143 -9.82 8.90 -1.62
N LEU A 144 -9.81 7.68 -2.16
CA LEU A 144 -10.53 7.36 -3.40
C LEU A 144 -12.02 7.01 -3.19
N TYR A 145 -12.39 6.39 -2.05
CA TYR A 145 -13.76 5.86 -1.84
C TYR A 145 -14.49 6.49 -0.66
N GLY A 146 -13.80 7.17 0.21
CA GLY A 146 -14.37 7.89 1.35
C GLY A 146 -14.70 7.00 2.54
N ASN A 147 -15.73 6.17 2.45
CA ASN A 147 -16.29 5.41 3.57
C ASN A 147 -16.21 3.90 3.31
N PRO A 148 -15.02 3.25 3.40
CA PRO A 148 -14.87 1.83 3.14
C PRO A 148 -15.39 0.98 4.31
N PRO A 149 -15.53 -0.35 4.13
CA PRO A 149 -15.64 -1.28 5.23
C PRO A 149 -14.39 -1.22 6.12
N PHE A 150 -14.58 -1.33 7.43
CA PHE A 150 -13.49 -1.25 8.40
C PHE A 150 -13.36 -2.57 9.15
N ALA A 151 -12.24 -3.24 8.94
CA ALA A 151 -11.92 -4.53 9.54
C ALA A 151 -10.56 -4.48 10.24
N MET A 152 -10.51 -5.05 11.43
CA MET A 152 -9.31 -5.19 12.24
C MET A 152 -9.05 -6.67 12.55
N GLU A 153 -7.92 -7.01 13.14
CA GLU A 153 -7.51 -8.36 13.46
C GLU A 153 -8.45 -9.10 14.43
N GLU A 154 -9.21 -8.37 15.24
CA GLU A 154 -10.18 -8.93 16.19
C GLU A 154 -11.52 -9.29 15.54
N ASN A 155 -11.77 -8.86 14.32
CA ASN A 155 -13.03 -9.14 13.65
C ASN A 155 -13.26 -10.65 13.48
N VAL A 156 -14.50 -11.06 13.67
CA VAL A 156 -14.88 -12.47 13.51
C VAL A 156 -14.79 -12.87 12.04
N ALA A 157 -14.09 -13.97 11.76
CA ALA A 157 -13.97 -14.49 10.41
C ALA A 157 -15.35 -14.79 9.81
N GLY A 158 -15.58 -14.29 8.58
CA GLY A 158 -16.84 -14.45 7.86
C GLY A 158 -17.93 -13.44 8.22
N ALA A 159 -17.74 -12.59 9.24
CA ALA A 159 -18.62 -11.47 9.48
C ALA A 159 -18.33 -10.32 8.50
N LEU A 160 -19.39 -9.71 7.97
CA LEU A 160 -19.22 -8.52 7.13
C LEU A 160 -18.84 -7.33 8.02
N PRO A 161 -17.73 -6.63 7.75
CA PRO A 161 -17.34 -5.46 8.52
C PRO A 161 -18.31 -4.30 8.27
N SER A 162 -18.53 -3.49 9.31
CA SER A 162 -19.29 -2.25 9.19
C SER A 162 -18.52 -1.20 8.39
N GLN A 163 -19.24 -0.32 7.72
CA GLN A 163 -18.66 0.85 7.07
C GLN A 163 -18.19 1.86 8.11
N ILE A 164 -17.02 2.48 7.87
CA ILE A 164 -16.51 3.60 8.67
C ILE A 164 -16.68 4.91 7.91
N GLY A 165 -17.04 5.99 8.59
CA GLY A 165 -17.10 7.32 7.99
C GLY A 165 -15.69 7.89 7.74
N ARG A 166 -15.52 8.67 6.65
CA ARG A 166 -14.23 9.24 6.21
C ARG A 166 -13.47 9.97 7.34
N LYS A 167 -14.18 10.79 8.11
CA LYS A 167 -13.58 11.53 9.24
C LYS A 167 -13.06 10.58 10.33
N ALA A 168 -13.85 9.59 10.73
CA ALA A 168 -13.42 8.60 11.73
C ALA A 168 -12.27 7.75 11.22
N LEU A 169 -12.25 7.42 9.94
CA LEU A 169 -11.14 6.72 9.31
C LEU A 169 -9.86 7.57 9.28
N PHE A 170 -9.97 8.86 8.97
CA PHE A 170 -8.85 9.80 9.08
C PHE A 170 -8.25 9.81 10.49
N GLU A 171 -9.09 9.95 11.52
CA GLU A 171 -8.68 9.97 12.92
C GLU A 171 -7.99 8.65 13.33
N TRP A 172 -8.50 7.51 12.85
CA TRP A 172 -7.90 6.20 13.10
C TRP A 172 -6.52 6.07 12.42
N ILE A 173 -6.39 6.44 11.13
CA ILE A 173 -5.12 6.38 10.39
C ILE A 173 -4.10 7.33 11.06
N GLU A 174 -4.52 8.54 11.43
CA GLU A 174 -3.67 9.49 12.15
C GLU A 174 -3.12 8.88 13.44
N GLY A 175 -3.98 8.24 14.23
CA GLY A 175 -3.59 7.56 15.47
C GLY A 175 -2.57 6.45 15.23
N GLU A 176 -2.83 5.56 14.26
CA GLU A 176 -1.92 4.46 13.91
C GLU A 176 -0.52 4.98 13.47
N LEU A 177 -0.49 6.01 12.62
CA LEU A 177 0.78 6.56 12.14
C LEU A 177 1.55 7.29 13.26
N LYS A 178 0.87 8.00 14.15
CA LYS A 178 1.50 8.63 15.31
C LYS A 178 2.07 7.61 16.27
N ASP A 179 1.33 6.56 16.61
CA ASP A 179 1.80 5.47 17.45
C ASP A 179 3.06 4.82 16.88
N LEU A 180 3.10 4.60 15.55
CA LEU A 180 4.26 4.06 14.87
C LEU A 180 5.48 5.00 14.89
N LEU A 181 5.28 6.30 14.85
CA LEU A 181 6.35 7.30 14.94
C LEU A 181 6.90 7.45 16.35
N GLU A 182 6.04 7.39 17.37
CA GLU A 182 6.40 7.50 18.77
C GLU A 182 7.03 6.21 19.31
N GLY A 183 6.63 5.04 18.76
CA GLY A 183 7.18 3.74 19.11
C GLY A 183 8.62 3.53 18.65
N SER A 184 9.24 2.50 19.18
CA SER A 184 10.60 2.07 18.81
C SER A 184 10.65 1.00 17.74
N GLU A 185 9.48 0.41 17.40
CA GLU A 185 9.40 -0.80 16.59
C GLU A 185 9.51 -0.50 15.09
N LEU A 186 8.95 0.63 14.62
CA LEU A 186 9.12 1.02 13.23
C LEU A 186 10.53 1.57 12.99
N PRO A 187 11.30 1.03 12.02
CA PRO A 187 12.70 1.40 11.84
C PRO A 187 12.88 2.87 11.46
N GLU A 188 13.99 3.44 11.91
CA GLU A 188 14.47 4.74 11.42
C GLU A 188 14.90 4.63 9.95
N VAL A 189 14.96 5.76 9.26
CA VAL A 189 15.40 5.84 7.85
C VAL A 189 16.82 5.28 7.73
N GLY A 190 17.03 4.36 6.81
CA GLY A 190 18.32 3.70 6.59
C GLY A 190 18.67 2.56 7.56
N ALA A 191 17.82 2.26 8.54
CA ALA A 191 18.06 1.17 9.50
C ALA A 191 17.70 -0.22 8.97
N VAL A 192 16.99 -0.32 7.85
CA VAL A 192 16.59 -1.57 7.21
C VAL A 192 16.90 -1.54 5.72
N PRO A 193 17.03 -2.71 5.06
CA PRO A 193 17.24 -2.77 3.63
C PRO A 193 16.08 -2.09 2.86
N TYR A 194 16.44 -1.33 1.80
CA TYR A 194 15.48 -0.81 0.86
C TYR A 194 14.77 -1.98 0.13
N PRO A 195 13.46 -1.94 -0.12
CA PRO A 195 12.52 -0.82 0.09
C PRO A 195 11.61 -0.97 1.33
N ARG A 196 12.07 -1.61 2.39
CA ARG A 196 11.23 -1.82 3.59
C ARG A 196 10.76 -0.49 4.19
N VAL A 197 9.59 -0.52 4.81
CA VAL A 197 8.97 0.65 5.44
C VAL A 197 9.81 1.16 6.61
N THR A 198 9.92 2.48 6.71
CA THR A 198 10.58 3.19 7.80
C THR A 198 9.66 4.30 8.35
N LYS A 199 10.06 4.93 9.45
CA LYS A 199 9.35 6.11 10.01
C LYS A 199 9.14 7.23 8.99
N GLY A 200 10.04 7.37 8.01
CA GLY A 200 9.88 8.35 6.93
C GLY A 200 8.60 8.15 6.13
N ALA A 201 8.22 6.90 5.85
CA ALA A 201 6.97 6.59 5.15
C ALA A 201 5.73 7.02 5.96
N ALA A 202 5.73 6.77 7.28
CA ALA A 202 4.66 7.18 8.17
C ALA A 202 4.54 8.72 8.25
N GLN A 203 5.68 9.40 8.39
CA GLN A 203 5.74 10.86 8.49
C GLN A 203 5.27 11.54 7.19
N ALA A 204 5.72 11.06 6.03
CA ALA A 204 5.30 11.60 4.74
C ALA A 204 3.82 11.33 4.45
N THR A 205 3.29 10.18 4.88
CA THR A 205 1.85 9.88 4.77
C THR A 205 1.03 10.85 5.60
N LEU A 206 1.44 11.17 6.84
CA LEU A 206 0.79 12.20 7.66
C LEU A 206 0.81 13.57 6.98
N ALA A 207 1.93 13.98 6.39
CA ALA A 207 2.01 15.27 5.68
C ALA A 207 0.95 15.36 4.56
N ARG A 208 0.80 14.30 3.76
CA ARG A 208 -0.22 14.22 2.70
C ARG A 208 -1.65 14.22 3.26
N MET A 209 -1.88 13.48 4.33
CA MET A 209 -3.19 13.43 5.00
C MET A 209 -3.59 14.79 5.55
N TYR A 210 -2.68 15.49 6.22
CA TYR A 210 -2.94 16.81 6.77
C TYR A 210 -3.17 17.87 5.69
N LEU A 211 -2.44 17.80 4.58
CA LEU A 211 -2.63 18.69 3.43
C LEU A 211 -4.09 18.61 2.90
N ASN A 212 -4.66 17.42 2.89
CA ASN A 212 -6.02 17.17 2.40
C ASN A 212 -7.06 17.02 3.53
N ALA A 213 -6.72 17.36 4.77
CA ALA A 213 -7.59 17.14 5.94
C ALA A 213 -8.94 17.84 5.83
N GLU A 214 -9.00 19.02 5.21
CA GLU A 214 -10.27 19.74 5.00
C GLU A 214 -11.24 18.94 4.12
N VAL A 215 -10.75 18.27 3.09
CA VAL A 215 -11.55 17.40 2.21
C VAL A 215 -12.05 16.17 2.97
N TYR A 216 -11.23 15.57 3.84
CA TYR A 216 -11.57 14.35 4.55
C TYR A 216 -12.46 14.58 5.78
N THR A 217 -12.26 15.69 6.48
CA THR A 217 -12.84 15.94 7.81
C THR A 217 -13.73 17.18 7.89
N GLY A 218 -13.67 18.07 6.90
CA GLY A 218 -14.27 19.40 6.95
C GLY A 218 -13.46 20.43 7.74
N THR A 219 -12.25 20.08 8.19
CA THR A 219 -11.37 20.95 8.99
C THR A 219 -9.97 20.98 8.40
N ALA A 220 -9.47 22.15 8.04
CA ALA A 220 -8.13 22.34 7.52
C ALA A 220 -7.05 22.09 8.62
N ARG A 221 -5.93 21.47 8.22
CA ARG A 221 -4.79 21.14 9.09
C ARG A 221 -3.46 21.59 8.46
N TRP A 222 -3.43 22.83 7.92
CA TRP A 222 -2.27 23.34 7.16
C TRP A 222 -0.98 23.41 7.97
N GLN A 223 -1.05 23.77 9.27
CA GLN A 223 0.13 23.81 10.13
C GLN A 223 0.67 22.40 10.40
N ASP A 224 -0.21 21.44 10.67
CA ASP A 224 0.19 20.06 10.86
C ASP A 224 0.83 19.47 9.58
N ALA A 225 0.32 19.85 8.39
CA ALA A 225 0.92 19.45 7.12
C ALA A 225 2.34 20.01 6.95
N LEU A 226 2.55 21.29 7.28
CA LEU A 226 3.86 21.93 7.25
C LEU A 226 4.83 21.25 8.22
N ASP A 227 4.41 21.07 9.47
CA ASP A 227 5.24 20.48 10.52
C ASP A 227 5.64 19.03 10.15
N ALA A 228 4.71 18.24 9.60
CA ALA A 228 4.98 16.88 9.15
C ALA A 228 5.91 16.83 7.93
N ALA A 229 5.77 17.75 6.97
CA ALA A 229 6.68 17.86 5.83
C ALA A 229 8.08 18.26 6.25
N GLU A 230 8.22 19.26 7.15
CA GLU A 230 9.51 19.66 7.72
C GLU A 230 10.18 18.53 8.51
N ALA A 231 9.39 17.74 9.25
CA ALA A 231 9.90 16.58 9.96
C ALA A 231 10.43 15.52 8.97
N THR A 232 9.71 15.26 7.86
CA THR A 232 10.17 14.34 6.82
C THR A 232 11.49 14.79 6.20
N ILE A 233 11.64 16.07 5.87
CA ILE A 233 12.89 16.65 5.31
C ILE A 233 14.07 16.42 6.25
N LYS A 234 13.85 16.52 7.56
CA LYS A 234 14.90 16.33 8.59
C LYS A 234 15.31 14.86 8.80
N MET A 235 14.62 13.90 8.19
CA MET A 235 14.92 12.46 8.32
C MET A 235 16.06 11.97 7.43
N GLY A 236 16.71 12.85 6.66
CA GLY A 236 17.90 12.52 5.87
C GLY A 236 17.62 12.10 4.44
N TYR A 237 16.45 12.36 3.92
CA TYR A 237 16.16 12.28 2.49
C TYR A 237 16.82 13.42 1.73
N ASP A 238 17.19 13.19 0.48
CA ASP A 238 17.81 14.18 -0.39
C ASP A 238 17.30 14.01 -1.83
N LEU A 239 17.24 15.10 -2.57
CA LEU A 239 16.82 15.05 -3.96
C LEU A 239 17.91 14.42 -4.84
N CYS A 240 17.51 13.58 -5.77
CA CYS A 240 18.43 13.01 -6.75
C CYS A 240 19.00 14.13 -7.63
N PRO A 241 20.34 14.28 -7.70
CA PRO A 241 20.96 15.37 -8.48
C PRO A 241 20.65 15.31 -9.97
N ASN A 242 20.39 14.11 -10.48
CA ASN A 242 20.00 13.88 -11.87
C ASN A 242 18.60 13.24 -11.90
N TYR A 243 17.61 14.02 -12.29
CA TYR A 243 16.21 13.60 -12.33
C TYR A 243 15.95 12.34 -13.18
N GLU A 244 16.70 12.12 -14.24
CA GLU A 244 16.56 10.95 -15.11
C GLU A 244 16.87 9.64 -14.39
N GLU A 245 17.77 9.67 -13.40
CA GLU A 245 18.17 8.47 -12.62
C GLU A 245 17.00 7.87 -11.83
N LEU A 246 15.99 8.66 -11.49
CA LEU A 246 14.79 8.18 -10.79
C LEU A 246 13.98 7.18 -11.64
N PHE A 247 14.11 7.22 -12.95
CA PHE A 247 13.32 6.43 -13.91
C PHE A 247 14.12 5.35 -14.64
N MET A 248 15.40 5.22 -14.33
CA MET A 248 16.25 4.18 -14.93
C MET A 248 15.91 2.80 -14.36
N GLN A 249 16.24 1.76 -15.14
CA GLN A 249 15.97 0.36 -14.74
C GLN A 249 16.65 -0.04 -13.43
N ASP A 250 17.79 0.55 -13.13
CA ASP A 250 18.60 0.32 -11.92
C ASP A 250 18.35 1.32 -10.79
N ASN A 251 17.23 2.07 -10.84
CA ASN A 251 16.92 3.09 -9.85
C ASN A 251 16.85 2.53 -8.40
N SER A 252 16.53 1.25 -8.24
CA SER A 252 16.53 0.57 -6.94
C SER A 252 17.95 0.28 -6.40
N GLU A 253 18.97 0.31 -7.27
CA GLU A 253 20.38 0.10 -6.94
C GLU A 253 21.17 1.42 -6.90
N ASN A 254 20.62 2.47 -7.50
CA ASN A 254 21.25 3.80 -7.54
C ASN A 254 21.09 4.53 -6.19
N ASP A 255 22.20 4.76 -5.52
CA ASP A 255 22.23 5.42 -4.21
C ASP A 255 21.65 6.85 -4.21
N ASN A 256 21.75 7.59 -5.31
CA ASN A 256 21.17 8.93 -5.42
C ASN A 256 19.64 8.85 -5.53
N ALA A 257 19.12 7.96 -6.38
CA ALA A 257 17.68 7.76 -6.54
C ALA A 257 17.05 7.25 -5.23
N ARG A 258 17.70 6.28 -4.55
CA ARG A 258 17.22 5.73 -3.28
C ARG A 258 17.11 6.74 -2.16
N LYS A 259 17.92 7.79 -2.14
CA LYS A 259 17.83 8.87 -1.14
C LYS A 259 16.58 9.73 -1.29
N GLU A 260 16.00 9.80 -2.48
CA GLU A 260 14.77 10.56 -2.72
C GLU A 260 13.51 9.73 -2.43
N PHE A 261 13.58 8.40 -2.58
CA PHE A 261 12.43 7.53 -2.38
C PHE A 261 12.10 7.34 -0.89
N ILE A 262 10.98 7.87 -0.43
CA ILE A 262 10.54 7.76 0.96
C ILE A 262 9.87 6.41 1.23
N PHE A 263 8.98 5.99 0.33
CA PHE A 263 8.32 4.68 0.36
C PHE A 263 8.18 4.18 -1.08
N ALA A 264 8.64 2.98 -1.34
CA ALA A 264 8.64 2.39 -2.66
C ALA A 264 7.95 1.01 -2.67
N ILE A 265 7.24 0.75 -3.74
CA ILE A 265 6.73 -0.58 -4.07
C ILE A 265 7.74 -1.19 -5.04
N ALA A 266 8.43 -2.24 -4.59
CA ALA A 266 9.47 -2.87 -5.38
C ALA A 266 8.90 -3.74 -6.50
N TYR A 267 9.51 -3.59 -7.66
CA TYR A 267 9.37 -4.49 -8.80
C TYR A 267 10.74 -5.01 -9.17
N ASP A 268 10.91 -6.32 -9.14
CA ASP A 268 12.11 -6.96 -9.66
C ASP A 268 11.73 -7.92 -10.79
N ARG A 269 12.70 -8.21 -11.62
CA ARG A 269 12.49 -9.01 -12.83
C ARG A 269 12.20 -10.48 -12.51
N ASP A 270 12.70 -10.97 -11.39
CA ASP A 270 12.79 -12.40 -11.11
C ASP A 270 11.71 -12.87 -10.12
N ASN A 271 11.42 -12.07 -9.09
CA ASN A 271 10.54 -12.46 -7.99
C ASN A 271 9.19 -11.71 -7.99
N SER A 272 9.11 -10.53 -8.56
CA SER A 272 7.90 -9.70 -8.61
C SER A 272 7.48 -9.38 -10.04
N GLN A 273 7.35 -10.41 -10.87
CA GLN A 273 6.86 -10.27 -12.24
C GLN A 273 5.41 -9.80 -12.25
N SER A 274 5.14 -8.79 -13.06
CA SER A 274 3.87 -8.09 -13.07
C SER A 274 3.66 -7.34 -14.39
N TRP A 275 2.42 -6.98 -14.71
CA TRP A 275 2.06 -6.21 -15.90
C TRP A 275 1.94 -4.70 -15.62
N GLY A 276 2.37 -4.25 -14.45
CA GLY A 276 2.36 -2.85 -14.03
C GLY A 276 3.77 -2.30 -13.84
N GLY A 277 3.92 -1.47 -12.84
CA GLY A 277 5.19 -0.81 -12.53
C GLY A 277 5.62 0.20 -13.58
N THR A 278 6.91 0.55 -13.57
CA THR A 278 7.46 1.62 -14.41
C THR A 278 7.27 1.36 -15.90
N THR A 279 7.43 0.12 -16.37
CA THR A 279 7.28 -0.22 -17.79
C THR A 279 5.89 0.14 -18.31
N HIS A 280 4.84 -0.13 -17.52
CA HIS A 280 3.48 0.27 -17.89
C HIS A 280 3.29 1.79 -17.90
N LEU A 281 3.94 2.50 -16.96
CA LEU A 281 3.78 3.95 -16.82
C LEU A 281 4.46 4.74 -17.95
N VAL A 282 5.48 4.18 -18.60
CA VAL A 282 6.30 4.86 -19.62
C VAL A 282 6.11 4.29 -21.04
N SER A 283 5.30 3.26 -21.23
CA SER A 283 4.97 2.65 -22.53
C SER A 283 3.75 3.30 -23.18
#